data_f0b08307f14497da09e3cb1edef560be
#
_entry.id   f0b08307f14497da09e3cb1edef560be
#
_cell.length_a   1.000
_cell.length_b   1.000
_cell.length_c   1.000
_cell.angle_alpha   90.00
_cell.angle_beta   90.00
_cell.angle_gamma   90.00
#
_symmetry.space_group_name_H-M   'P 1'
#
loop_
_entity.id
_entity.type
_entity.pdbx_description
1 polymer ?
#
loop_
_entity_poly.entity_id
_entity_poly.type
_entity_poly.pdbx_seq_one_letter_code
_entity_poly.pdbx_strand_id
1 'polypeptide(L)'
;MLFRSVRGIGYYVSGLKAELQRILGLDREWPVALVGFGNLGSALVHYKGFARQGFRIVAIFDEDPRKVAREIDSTPVFPSRDLGREVKARGIQVAIVAVPAESAQSVADQLVAAGIKAILNFAPARIKVPKDVRFKNVDLSIELETLSFYLAKSSR
;
A
#
# COMPACT_ATOMS: atom_id res chain seq x y z
N MET A 1 12.98 22.94 13.44
CA MET A 1 12.08 23.50 14.48
C MET A 1 12.59 23.13 15.85
N LEU A 2 12.76 24.11 16.69
CA LEU A 2 13.22 23.89 18.06
C LEU A 2 12.01 23.77 18.98
N PHE A 3 11.84 22.62 19.62
CA PHE A 3 10.87 22.46 20.70
C PHE A 3 11.43 23.11 21.96
N ARG A 4 10.82 24.16 22.44
CA ARG A 4 11.16 24.73 23.73
C ARG A 4 10.51 23.94 24.84
N SER A 5 11.32 23.38 25.71
CA SER A 5 10.85 22.74 26.91
C SER A 5 10.55 23.77 27.97
N VAL A 6 9.33 23.85 28.43
CA VAL A 6 8.90 24.69 29.54
C VAL A 6 8.63 23.78 30.72
N ARG A 7 9.31 24.01 31.85
CA ARG A 7 9.17 23.18 33.05
C ARG A 7 7.73 23.09 33.52
N GLY A 8 7.26 21.85 33.78
CA GLY A 8 5.99 21.59 34.45
C GLY A 8 4.77 21.65 33.59
N ILE A 9 4.90 21.85 32.31
CA ILE A 9 3.79 21.81 31.37
C ILE A 9 4.02 20.66 30.42
N GLY A 10 3.12 19.67 30.42
CA GLY A 10 3.07 18.62 29.38
C GLY A 10 2.66 19.26 28.07
N TYR A 11 3.52 20.13 27.57
CA TYR A 11 3.18 21.01 26.49
C TYR A 11 3.51 20.38 25.16
N TYR A 12 2.76 20.80 24.18
CA TYR A 12 3.01 20.50 22.78
C TYR A 12 3.05 19.01 22.45
N VAL A 13 2.32 18.16 23.17
CA VAL A 13 2.08 16.78 22.76
C VAL A 13 1.45 16.78 21.37
N SER A 14 0.49 17.67 21.12
CA SER A 14 -0.11 17.85 19.80
C SER A 14 0.90 18.38 18.77
N GLY A 15 1.75 19.32 19.16
CA GLY A 15 2.81 19.84 18.28
C GLY A 15 3.88 18.81 17.99
N LEU A 16 4.29 18.02 18.98
CA LEU A 16 5.24 16.91 18.79
C LEU A 16 4.65 15.83 17.89
N LYS A 17 3.39 15.47 18.09
CA LYS A 17 2.67 14.52 17.25
C LYS A 17 2.63 15.00 15.80
N ALA A 18 2.27 16.26 15.57
CA ALA A 18 2.23 16.85 14.24
C ALA A 18 3.60 16.83 13.55
N GLU A 19 4.66 17.16 14.29
CA GLU A 19 6.02 17.14 13.76
C GLU A 19 6.48 15.73 13.43
N LEU A 20 6.20 14.75 14.27
CA LEU A 20 6.48 13.33 14.00
C LEU A 20 5.71 12.84 12.77
N GLN A 21 4.44 13.20 12.64
CA GLN A 21 3.65 12.85 11.46
C GLN A 21 4.25 13.45 10.19
N ARG A 22 4.71 14.70 10.24
CA ARG A 22 5.37 15.36 9.12
C ARG A 22 6.66 14.64 8.72
N ILE A 23 7.52 14.31 9.67
CA ILE A 23 8.78 13.59 9.45
C ILE A 23 8.52 12.21 8.85
N LEU A 24 7.48 11.52 9.30
CA LEU A 24 7.08 10.20 8.81
C LEU A 24 6.24 10.25 7.54
N GLY A 25 5.93 11.45 7.02
CA GLY A 25 5.09 11.62 5.85
C GLY A 25 3.61 11.33 6.09
N LEU A 26 3.17 11.31 7.34
CA LEU A 26 1.79 11.00 7.74
C LEU A 26 0.92 12.26 7.88
N ASP A 27 1.46 13.43 7.58
CA ASP A 27 0.75 14.72 7.59
C ASP A 27 0.03 15.02 6.27
N ARG A 28 0.18 14.16 5.28
CA ARG A 28 -0.41 14.30 3.96
C ARG A 28 -1.20 13.07 3.57
N GLU A 29 -2.12 13.24 2.65
CA GLU A 29 -2.79 12.12 1.99
C GLU A 29 -1.92 11.55 0.88
N TRP A 30 -1.84 10.23 0.85
CA TRP A 30 -1.17 9.50 -0.21
C TRP A 30 -2.22 8.80 -1.07
N PRO A 31 -2.40 9.22 -2.33
CA PRO A 31 -3.24 8.46 -3.24
C PRO A 31 -2.55 7.13 -3.58
N VAL A 32 -3.33 6.06 -3.53
CA VAL A 32 -2.86 4.70 -3.70
C VAL A 32 -3.59 4.03 -4.85
N ALA A 33 -2.85 3.31 -5.70
CA ALA A 33 -3.41 2.40 -6.69
C ALA A 33 -3.45 0.99 -6.10
N LEU A 34 -4.59 0.32 -6.23
CA LEU A 34 -4.72 -1.10 -5.92
C LEU A 34 -4.79 -1.89 -7.22
N VAL A 35 -3.89 -2.84 -7.41
CA VAL A 35 -3.88 -3.73 -8.57
C VAL A 35 -4.26 -5.14 -8.14
N GLY A 36 -5.36 -5.64 -8.67
CA GLY A 36 -5.98 -6.91 -8.29
C GLY A 36 -7.15 -6.70 -7.35
N PHE A 37 -8.35 -7.03 -7.81
CA PHE A 37 -9.60 -6.92 -7.05
C PHE A 37 -10.26 -8.29 -6.87
N GLY A 38 -9.46 -9.26 -6.38
CA GLY A 38 -9.94 -10.54 -5.88
C GLY A 38 -10.38 -10.43 -4.42
N ASN A 39 -10.36 -11.55 -3.72
CA ASN A 39 -10.78 -11.58 -2.31
C ASN A 39 -9.92 -10.67 -1.43
N LEU A 40 -8.60 -10.74 -1.58
CA LEU A 40 -7.69 -9.91 -0.80
C LEU A 40 -7.80 -8.43 -1.18
N GLY A 41 -7.81 -8.12 -2.48
CA GLY A 41 -7.96 -6.73 -2.95
C GLY A 41 -9.25 -6.10 -2.46
N SER A 42 -10.36 -6.84 -2.52
CA SER A 42 -11.64 -6.39 -1.98
C SER A 42 -11.57 -6.11 -0.47
N ALA A 43 -10.94 -6.99 0.29
CA ALA A 43 -10.75 -6.78 1.73
C ALA A 43 -9.90 -5.53 2.02
N LEU A 44 -8.85 -5.30 1.23
CA LEU A 44 -7.96 -4.15 1.41
C LEU A 44 -8.67 -2.81 1.11
N VAL A 45 -9.55 -2.77 0.12
CA VAL A 45 -10.33 -1.56 -0.18
C VAL A 45 -11.19 -1.14 1.02
N HIS A 46 -11.76 -2.11 1.72
CA HIS A 46 -12.62 -1.85 2.87
C HIS A 46 -11.85 -1.71 4.19
N TYR A 47 -10.53 -1.85 4.17
CA TYR A 47 -9.71 -1.73 5.36
C TYR A 47 -9.54 -0.27 5.78
N LYS A 48 -10.22 0.13 6.83
CA LYS A 48 -10.24 1.51 7.32
C LYS A 48 -8.90 2.01 7.90
N GLY A 49 -8.00 1.09 8.23
CA GLY A 49 -6.69 1.43 8.79
C GLY A 49 -5.82 2.24 7.84
N PHE A 50 -5.96 2.07 6.54
CA PHE A 50 -5.22 2.86 5.56
C PHE A 50 -5.61 4.33 5.60
N ALA A 51 -6.91 4.62 5.58
CA ALA A 51 -7.40 6.01 5.63
C ALA A 51 -6.99 6.73 6.91
N ARG A 52 -6.97 6.02 8.04
CA ARG A 52 -6.51 6.58 9.33
C ARG A 52 -5.05 7.03 9.29
N GLN A 53 -4.24 6.42 8.44
CA GLN A 53 -2.83 6.75 8.27
C GLN A 53 -2.56 7.66 7.05
N GLY A 54 -3.62 8.16 6.40
CA GLY A 54 -3.51 9.06 5.27
C GLY A 54 -3.34 8.38 3.92
N PHE A 55 -3.57 7.07 3.82
CA PHE A 55 -3.51 6.34 2.55
C PHE A 55 -4.91 6.14 2.00
N ARG A 56 -5.16 6.69 0.83
CA ARG A 56 -6.45 6.60 0.18
C ARG A 56 -6.36 5.89 -1.16
N ILE A 57 -7.05 4.76 -1.29
CA ILE A 57 -7.15 4.06 -2.57
C ILE A 57 -8.06 4.88 -3.49
N VAL A 58 -7.48 5.39 -4.58
CA VAL A 58 -8.16 6.28 -5.53
C VAL A 58 -8.43 5.62 -6.88
N ALA A 59 -7.79 4.49 -7.14
CA ALA A 59 -7.99 3.73 -8.37
C ALA A 59 -7.75 2.25 -8.10
N ILE A 60 -8.62 1.42 -8.64
CA ILE A 60 -8.53 -0.05 -8.58
C ILE A 60 -8.35 -0.55 -10.01
N PHE A 61 -7.50 -1.55 -10.20
CA PHE A 61 -7.24 -2.14 -11.50
C PHE A 61 -7.46 -3.65 -11.44
N ASP A 62 -8.17 -4.19 -12.43
CA ASP A 62 -8.42 -5.62 -12.56
C ASP A 62 -8.50 -6.01 -14.03
N GLU A 63 -8.19 -7.26 -14.34
CA GLU A 63 -8.30 -7.81 -15.69
C GLU A 63 -9.71 -8.29 -16.02
N ASP A 64 -10.50 -8.61 -15.00
CA ASP A 64 -11.83 -9.16 -15.17
C ASP A 64 -12.83 -8.08 -15.64
N PRO A 65 -13.36 -8.18 -16.86
CA PRO A 65 -14.29 -7.18 -17.37
C PRO A 65 -15.59 -7.08 -16.57
N ARG A 66 -15.95 -8.09 -15.77
CA ARG A 66 -17.13 -8.05 -14.89
C ARG A 66 -16.93 -7.11 -13.70
N LYS A 67 -15.70 -6.79 -13.35
CA LYS A 67 -15.32 -5.88 -12.24
C LYS A 67 -15.06 -4.46 -12.71
N VAL A 68 -14.72 -4.30 -13.98
CA VAL A 68 -14.41 -3.02 -14.61
C VAL A 68 -15.66 -2.16 -14.76
N ALA A 69 -15.49 -0.84 -14.80
CA ALA A 69 -16.55 0.17 -14.90
C ALA A 69 -17.51 0.20 -13.69
N ARG A 70 -17.11 -0.37 -12.58
CA ARG A 70 -17.81 -0.26 -11.30
C ARG A 70 -17.12 0.76 -10.40
N GLU A 71 -17.84 1.21 -9.41
CA GLU A 71 -17.29 1.99 -8.29
C GLU A 71 -17.45 1.18 -7.02
N ILE A 72 -16.38 1.14 -6.24
CA ILE A 72 -16.38 0.51 -4.93
C ILE A 72 -16.08 1.60 -3.90
N ASP A 73 -17.07 1.94 -3.07
CA ASP A 73 -16.98 3.05 -2.12
C ASP A 73 -16.48 4.35 -2.77
N SER A 74 -17.07 4.67 -3.92
CA SER A 74 -16.71 5.83 -4.76
C SER A 74 -15.33 5.76 -5.44
N THR A 75 -14.67 4.60 -5.39
CA THR A 75 -13.40 4.37 -6.06
C THR A 75 -13.63 3.63 -7.38
N PRO A 76 -13.21 4.18 -8.52
CA PRO A 76 -13.42 3.55 -9.82
C PRO A 76 -12.54 2.32 -10.01
N VAL A 77 -13.07 1.33 -10.72
CA VAL A 77 -12.36 0.13 -11.15
C VAL A 77 -12.06 0.24 -12.65
N PHE A 78 -10.78 0.26 -12.97
CA PHE A 78 -10.29 0.37 -14.35
C PHE A 78 -9.79 -0.98 -14.86
N PRO A 79 -9.81 -1.20 -16.18
CA PRO A 79 -9.12 -2.35 -16.76
C PRO A 79 -7.60 -2.20 -16.59
N SER A 80 -6.92 -3.32 -16.39
CA SER A 80 -5.46 -3.31 -16.17
C SER A 80 -4.67 -2.65 -17.28
N ARG A 81 -5.17 -2.67 -18.53
CA ARG A 81 -4.53 -1.98 -19.66
C ARG A 81 -4.42 -0.46 -19.49
N ASP A 82 -5.28 0.12 -18.65
CA ASP A 82 -5.29 1.57 -18.40
C ASP A 82 -4.42 1.99 -17.22
N LEU A 83 -3.73 1.05 -16.58
CA LEU A 83 -2.94 1.27 -15.37
C LEU A 83 -1.93 2.41 -15.54
N GLY A 84 -1.12 2.37 -16.58
CA GLY A 84 -0.10 3.38 -16.82
C GLY A 84 -0.69 4.78 -16.98
N ARG A 85 -1.78 4.90 -17.76
CA ARG A 85 -2.45 6.17 -18.01
C ARG A 85 -3.05 6.76 -16.74
N GLU A 86 -3.81 5.95 -16.00
CA GLU A 86 -4.53 6.42 -14.82
C GLU A 86 -3.59 6.74 -13.66
N VAL A 87 -2.54 5.96 -13.47
CA VAL A 87 -1.51 6.23 -12.46
C VAL A 87 -0.84 7.59 -12.72
N LYS A 88 -0.44 7.85 -13.96
CA LYS A 88 0.16 9.14 -14.34
C LYS A 88 -0.80 10.30 -14.19
N ALA A 89 -2.03 10.16 -14.70
CA ALA A 89 -3.04 11.22 -14.68
C ALA A 89 -3.41 11.64 -13.25
N ARG A 90 -3.38 10.71 -12.31
CA ARG A 90 -3.75 10.93 -10.90
C ARG A 90 -2.55 11.24 -10.01
N GLY A 91 -1.34 11.22 -10.54
CA GLY A 91 -0.12 11.48 -9.76
C GLY A 91 0.12 10.46 -8.65
N ILE A 92 -0.25 9.20 -8.86
CA ILE A 92 -0.14 8.16 -7.86
C ILE A 92 1.32 7.71 -7.74
N GLN A 93 1.84 7.67 -6.52
CA GLN A 93 3.22 7.25 -6.24
C GLN A 93 3.31 5.96 -5.42
N VAL A 94 2.21 5.53 -4.83
CA VAL A 94 2.13 4.33 -3.98
C VAL A 94 1.15 3.34 -4.59
N ALA A 95 1.55 2.08 -4.68
CA ALA A 95 0.69 1.01 -5.18
C ALA A 95 0.67 -0.19 -4.23
N ILE A 96 -0.47 -0.85 -4.18
CA ILE A 96 -0.66 -2.15 -3.54
C ILE A 96 -0.89 -3.17 -4.65
N VAL A 97 -0.15 -4.26 -4.63
CA VAL A 97 -0.23 -5.34 -5.61
C VAL A 97 -0.82 -6.57 -4.93
N ALA A 98 -1.99 -7.02 -5.40
CA ALA A 98 -2.73 -8.17 -4.89
C ALA A 98 -3.21 -9.06 -6.05
N VAL A 99 -2.28 -9.36 -6.97
CA VAL A 99 -2.52 -10.18 -8.15
C VAL A 99 -1.93 -11.59 -7.96
N PRO A 100 -2.30 -12.56 -8.82
CA PRO A 100 -1.62 -13.86 -8.82
C PRO A 100 -0.12 -13.75 -9.10
N ALA A 101 0.64 -14.74 -8.63
CA ALA A 101 2.10 -14.75 -8.75
C ALA A 101 2.60 -14.55 -10.20
N GLU A 102 1.90 -15.14 -11.17
CA GLU A 102 2.26 -15.09 -12.60
C GLU A 102 2.22 -13.67 -13.17
N SER A 103 1.35 -12.83 -12.64
CA SER A 103 1.14 -11.46 -13.12
C SER A 103 1.98 -10.42 -12.37
N ALA A 104 2.55 -10.79 -11.24
CA ALA A 104 3.11 -9.85 -10.29
C ALA A 104 4.28 -9.04 -10.85
N GLN A 105 5.22 -9.67 -11.54
CA GLN A 105 6.37 -8.95 -12.11
C GLN A 105 5.94 -7.99 -13.21
N SER A 106 5.07 -8.42 -14.12
CA SER A 106 4.56 -7.58 -15.20
C SER A 106 3.81 -6.36 -14.66
N VAL A 107 3.01 -6.55 -13.63
CA VAL A 107 2.31 -5.44 -12.96
C VAL A 107 3.29 -4.46 -12.32
N ALA A 108 4.30 -4.97 -11.61
CA ALA A 108 5.32 -4.12 -11.00
C ALA A 108 6.08 -3.31 -12.05
N ASP A 109 6.44 -3.91 -13.18
CA ASP A 109 7.12 -3.23 -14.28
C ASP A 109 6.27 -2.08 -14.85
N GLN A 110 4.97 -2.32 -15.04
CA GLN A 110 4.04 -1.29 -15.50
C GLN A 110 3.89 -0.15 -14.50
N LEU A 111 3.81 -0.47 -13.21
CA LEU A 111 3.71 0.52 -12.13
C LEU A 111 4.96 1.40 -12.09
N VAL A 112 6.13 0.80 -12.16
CA VAL A 112 7.41 1.52 -12.17
C VAL A 112 7.50 2.44 -13.41
N ALA A 113 7.15 1.93 -14.59
CA ALA A 113 7.13 2.72 -15.83
C ALA A 113 6.13 3.90 -15.75
N ALA A 114 5.07 3.76 -14.98
CA ALA A 114 4.07 4.81 -14.76
C ALA A 114 4.46 5.84 -13.70
N GLY A 115 5.60 5.66 -13.01
CA GLY A 115 6.10 6.59 -12.00
C GLY A 115 5.84 6.21 -10.56
N ILE A 116 5.38 4.99 -10.29
CA ILE A 116 5.22 4.51 -8.90
C ILE A 116 6.61 4.44 -8.23
N LYS A 117 6.67 4.91 -7.00
CA LYS A 117 7.90 4.98 -6.19
C LYS A 117 7.87 4.05 -4.98
N ALA A 118 6.71 3.55 -4.59
CA ALA A 118 6.56 2.64 -3.46
C ALA A 118 5.52 1.56 -3.78
N ILE A 119 5.86 0.32 -3.54
CA ILE A 119 5.00 -0.84 -3.80
C ILE A 119 4.90 -1.70 -2.54
N LEU A 120 3.68 -1.95 -2.10
CA LEU A 120 3.35 -2.97 -1.12
C LEU A 120 2.81 -4.19 -1.85
N ASN A 121 3.54 -5.30 -1.81
CA ASN A 121 3.20 -6.50 -2.56
C ASN A 121 2.65 -7.61 -1.67
N PHE A 122 1.45 -8.09 -2.00
CA PHE A 122 0.83 -9.26 -1.38
C PHE A 122 0.86 -10.50 -2.30
N ALA A 123 1.29 -10.34 -3.55
CA ALA A 123 1.40 -11.48 -4.47
C ALA A 123 2.51 -12.45 -3.98
N PRO A 124 2.28 -13.76 -4.02
CA PRO A 124 3.28 -14.74 -3.58
C PRO A 124 4.35 -14.97 -4.64
N ALA A 125 5.10 -13.92 -4.95
CA ALA A 125 6.13 -13.92 -5.98
C ALA A 125 7.30 -13.01 -5.58
N ARG A 126 8.49 -13.38 -6.02
CA ARG A 126 9.66 -12.51 -5.95
C ARG A 126 9.59 -11.50 -7.08
N ILE A 127 9.48 -10.24 -6.73
CA ILE A 127 9.43 -9.14 -7.68
C ILE A 127 10.75 -8.37 -7.62
N LYS A 128 11.29 -8.06 -8.79
CA LYS A 128 12.46 -7.20 -8.94
C LYS A 128 12.01 -5.81 -9.31
N VAL A 129 12.50 -4.81 -8.58
CA VAL A 129 12.25 -3.40 -8.86
C VAL A 129 13.56 -2.63 -8.90
N PRO A 130 13.62 -1.47 -9.57
CA PRO A 130 14.79 -0.60 -9.53
C PRO A 130 15.12 -0.13 -8.11
N LYS A 131 16.37 0.26 -7.87
CA LYS A 131 16.86 0.67 -6.55
C LYS A 131 16.18 1.94 -6.01
N ASP A 132 15.66 2.78 -6.89
CA ASP A 132 14.95 4.00 -6.52
C ASP A 132 13.47 3.76 -6.18
N VAL A 133 12.98 2.55 -6.33
CA VAL A 133 11.63 2.14 -5.95
C VAL A 133 11.68 1.41 -4.61
N ARG A 134 10.89 1.88 -3.65
CA ARG A 134 10.73 1.22 -2.35
C ARG A 134 9.76 0.06 -2.50
N PHE A 135 10.17 -1.10 -2.04
CA PHE A 135 9.40 -2.33 -2.17
C PHE A 135 9.30 -3.05 -0.84
N LYS A 136 8.09 -3.42 -0.48
CA LYS A 136 7.83 -4.23 0.72
C LYS A 136 6.97 -5.42 0.35
N ASN A 137 7.43 -6.60 0.72
CA ASN A 137 6.69 -7.84 0.55
C ASN A 137 5.93 -8.17 1.84
N VAL A 138 4.67 -8.55 1.70
CA VAL A 138 3.86 -9.04 2.82
C VAL A 138 3.44 -10.47 2.50
N ASP A 139 3.98 -11.41 3.25
CA ASP A 139 3.63 -12.83 3.13
C ASP A 139 3.07 -13.33 4.47
N LEU A 140 1.76 -13.47 4.51
CA LEU A 140 1.05 -13.91 5.73
C LEU A 140 1.41 -15.35 6.10
N SER A 141 1.79 -16.18 5.13
CA SER A 141 2.21 -17.57 5.39
C SER A 141 3.52 -17.61 6.16
N ILE A 142 4.47 -16.76 5.80
CA ILE A 142 5.77 -16.67 6.50
C ILE A 142 5.57 -16.25 7.96
N GLU A 143 4.65 -15.33 8.22
CA GLU A 143 4.37 -14.89 9.58
C GLU A 143 3.80 -16.04 10.43
N LEU A 144 2.90 -16.85 9.88
CA LEU A 144 2.36 -18.03 10.56
C LEU A 144 3.42 -19.12 10.74
N GLU A 145 4.26 -19.36 9.75
CA GLU A 145 5.37 -20.32 9.84
C GLU A 145 6.34 -19.95 10.96
N THR A 146 6.65 -18.67 11.10
CA THR A 146 7.49 -18.16 12.19
C THR A 146 6.87 -18.47 13.55
N LEU A 147 5.58 -18.27 13.72
CA LEU A 147 4.87 -18.61 14.96
C LEU A 147 4.88 -20.10 15.22
N SER A 148 4.64 -20.94 14.20
CA SER A 148 4.66 -22.40 14.35
C SER A 148 6.05 -22.93 14.73
N PHE A 149 7.10 -22.32 14.20
CA PHE A 149 8.47 -22.65 14.58
C PHE A 149 8.73 -22.40 16.07
N TYR A 150 8.30 -21.27 16.60
CA TYR A 150 8.44 -20.97 18.02
C TYR A 150 7.64 -21.95 18.90
N LEU A 151 6.43 -22.29 18.49
CA LEU A 151 5.60 -23.27 19.21
C LEU A 151 6.23 -24.66 19.24
N ALA A 152 6.75 -25.12 18.11
CA ALA A 152 7.44 -26.41 18.02
C ALA A 152 8.70 -26.46 18.89
N LYS A 153 9.43 -25.36 18.98
CA LYS A 153 10.63 -25.24 19.81
C LYS A 153 10.30 -25.26 21.30
N SER A 154 9.18 -24.69 21.70
CA SER A 154 8.74 -24.63 23.10
C SER A 154 8.15 -25.95 23.62
N SER A 155 7.79 -26.86 22.72
CA SER A 155 7.21 -28.17 23.05
C SER A 155 8.23 -29.29 23.25
N ARG A 156 9.52 -29.01 23.24
CA ARG A 156 10.60 -29.97 23.45
C ARG A 156 11.18 -29.93 24.85
#